data_e6c1f9a29c6a5b3316ea44e103646fbc
#
_entry.id   e6c1f9a29c6a5b3316ea44e103646fbc
#
_cell.length_a   1.000
_cell.length_b   1.000
_cell.length_c   1.000
_cell.angle_alpha   90.00
_cell.angle_beta   90.00
_cell.angle_gamma   90.00
#
_symmetry.space_group_name_H-M   'P 1'
#
loop_
_entity.id
_entity.type
_entity.pdbx_description
1 polymer ?
#
loop_
_entity_poly.entity_id
_entity_poly.type
_entity_poly.pdbx_seq_one_letter_code
_entity_poly.pdbx_strand_id
1 'polypeptide(L)'
;MRGKRRLLQSVSIFLFVFLFCLGIRLMPSAKPSELGVIDGKLADCPSSPNCVSTGDPEKSHQIRPLFFSGTPESALTKLVKILSQMPRTRLVMQKDNYLHFECRSRIFQFVDDLEFYVDPQAKTIQIRSASRVGYSDFGVNRKRVEKIRSAFVKDG
;
A
#
# COMPACT_ATOMS: atom_id res chain seq x y z
N MET A 1 9.18 1.18 51.57
CA MET A 1 10.09 1.63 50.48
C MET A 1 9.94 0.81 49.16
N ARG A 2 9.51 -0.46 49.17
CA ARG A 2 9.35 -1.30 47.95
C ARG A 2 8.24 -0.80 46.99
N GLY A 3 7.13 -0.22 47.52
CA GLY A 3 6.03 0.27 46.68
C GLY A 3 6.37 1.47 45.82
N LYS A 4 7.12 2.45 46.34
CA LYS A 4 7.55 3.63 45.57
C LYS A 4 8.51 3.26 44.40
N ARG A 5 9.39 2.29 44.60
CA ARG A 5 10.30 1.82 43.52
C ARG A 5 9.54 1.13 42.38
N ARG A 6 8.52 0.31 42.71
CA ARG A 6 7.69 -0.36 41.68
C ARG A 6 6.87 0.66 40.89
N LEU A 7 6.31 1.67 41.53
CA LEU A 7 5.56 2.75 40.87
C LEU A 7 6.47 3.55 39.92
N LEU A 8 7.66 3.94 40.36
CA LEU A 8 8.64 4.65 39.54
C LEU A 8 9.08 3.82 38.33
N GLN A 9 9.31 2.53 38.49
CA GLN A 9 9.66 1.63 37.37
C GLN A 9 8.52 1.51 36.35
N SER A 10 7.26 1.41 36.82
CA SER A 10 6.10 1.34 35.92
C SER A 10 5.92 2.64 35.12
N VAL A 11 6.08 3.80 35.77
CA VAL A 11 6.01 5.12 35.10
C VAL A 11 7.12 5.27 34.06
N SER A 12 8.36 4.84 34.39
CA SER A 12 9.49 4.92 33.46
C SER A 12 9.29 4.03 32.23
N ILE A 13 8.76 2.82 32.40
CA ILE A 13 8.44 1.92 31.28
C ILE A 13 7.35 2.53 30.40
N PHE A 14 6.29 3.08 31.01
CA PHE A 14 5.21 3.73 30.26
C PHE A 14 5.70 4.93 29.46
N LEU A 15 6.56 5.77 30.07
CA LEU A 15 7.14 6.93 29.40
C LEU A 15 8.06 6.50 28.25
N PHE A 16 8.86 5.47 28.44
CA PHE A 16 9.75 4.94 27.40
C PHE A 16 8.94 4.37 26.21
N VAL A 17 7.90 3.57 26.48
CA VAL A 17 7.01 3.04 25.43
C VAL A 17 6.28 4.18 24.72
N PHE A 18 5.80 5.18 25.45
CA PHE A 18 5.15 6.35 24.86
C PHE A 18 6.08 7.16 23.94
N LEU A 19 7.31 7.44 24.39
CA LEU A 19 8.30 8.15 23.60
C LEU A 19 8.76 7.33 22.39
N PHE A 20 8.90 6.02 22.54
CA PHE A 20 9.22 5.10 21.44
C PHE A 20 8.11 5.09 20.37
N CYS A 21 6.85 4.99 20.79
CA CYS A 21 5.71 5.08 19.88
C CYS A 21 5.59 6.44 19.20
N LEU A 22 5.89 7.52 19.92
CA LEU A 22 5.92 8.89 19.37
C LEU A 22 7.04 9.05 18.35
N GLY A 23 8.23 8.49 18.62
CA GLY A 23 9.37 8.49 17.70
C GLY A 23 9.06 7.76 16.37
N ILE A 24 8.36 6.62 16.43
CA ILE A 24 7.93 5.91 15.23
C ILE A 24 6.94 6.75 14.40
N ARG A 25 6.04 7.50 15.04
CA ARG A 25 5.07 8.38 14.35
C ARG A 25 5.72 9.55 13.61
N LEU A 26 6.88 10.00 14.08
CA LEU A 26 7.59 11.16 13.55
C LEU A 26 8.61 10.79 12.47
N MET A 27 8.83 9.49 12.20
CA MET A 27 9.70 9.08 11.09
C MET A 27 9.04 9.43 9.75
N PRO A 28 9.60 10.36 8.97
CA PRO A 28 9.11 10.62 7.62
C PRO A 28 9.35 9.37 6.79
N SER A 29 8.28 8.77 6.34
CA SER A 29 8.35 7.69 5.36
C SER A 29 8.75 8.30 4.02
N ALA A 30 10.03 8.25 3.68
CA ALA A 30 10.53 8.74 2.40
C ALA A 30 9.78 8.06 1.25
N LYS A 31 9.40 8.84 0.24
CA LYS A 31 8.80 8.29 -0.97
C LYS A 31 9.83 7.43 -1.68
N PRO A 32 9.51 6.18 -2.08
CA PRO A 32 10.42 5.37 -2.87
C PRO A 32 10.81 6.07 -4.18
N SER A 33 12.06 5.89 -4.61
CA SER A 33 12.54 6.42 -5.89
C SER A 33 11.94 5.70 -7.11
N GLU A 34 11.42 4.49 -6.91
CA GLU A 34 10.96 3.59 -7.97
C GLU A 34 9.43 3.50 -8.02
N LEU A 35 8.76 4.64 -8.25
CA LEU A 35 7.33 4.71 -8.50
C LEU A 35 7.06 5.14 -9.93
N GLY A 36 6.03 4.58 -10.53
CA GLY A 36 5.58 4.93 -11.87
C GLY A 36 5.68 3.79 -12.85
N VAL A 37 5.52 4.12 -14.12
CA VAL A 37 5.55 3.17 -15.24
C VAL A 37 6.83 3.39 -16.03
N ILE A 38 7.58 2.32 -16.23
CA ILE A 38 8.78 2.28 -17.07
C ILE A 38 8.55 1.16 -18.10
N ASP A 39 8.67 1.47 -19.37
CA ASP A 39 8.48 0.54 -20.48
C ASP A 39 7.15 -0.27 -20.39
N GLY A 40 6.07 0.42 -20.02
CA GLY A 40 4.74 -0.19 -19.89
C GLY A 40 4.56 -1.13 -18.69
N LYS A 41 5.44 -1.05 -17.68
CA LYS A 41 5.38 -1.90 -16.48
C LYS A 41 5.55 -1.07 -15.21
N LEU A 42 4.90 -1.52 -14.14
CA LEU A 42 5.20 -1.07 -12.79
C LEU A 42 6.52 -1.72 -12.30
N ALA A 43 7.18 -1.08 -11.35
CA ALA A 43 8.42 -1.61 -10.78
C ALA A 43 8.23 -3.00 -10.13
N ASP A 44 9.28 -3.80 -10.14
CA ASP A 44 9.32 -5.06 -9.41
C ASP A 44 9.29 -4.82 -7.89
N CYS A 45 8.96 -5.85 -7.14
CA CYS A 45 9.04 -5.83 -5.68
C CYS A 45 10.49 -5.95 -5.21
N PRO A 46 10.84 -5.36 -4.06
CA PRO A 46 12.09 -5.70 -3.38
C PRO A 46 12.05 -7.17 -2.90
N SER A 47 13.19 -7.72 -2.52
CA SER A 47 13.28 -9.10 -2.01
C SER A 47 12.54 -9.35 -0.69
N SER A 48 12.11 -8.28 0.01
CA SER A 48 11.35 -8.38 1.25
C SER A 48 9.87 -8.71 0.99
N PRO A 49 9.23 -9.56 1.83
CA PRO A 49 7.85 -10.02 1.60
C PRO A 49 6.77 -8.99 1.96
N ASN A 50 7.05 -7.70 1.80
CA ASN A 50 6.15 -6.58 2.10
C ASN A 50 5.60 -5.89 0.84
N CYS A 51 5.64 -6.58 -0.29
CA CYS A 51 5.21 -6.08 -1.58
C CYS A 51 4.51 -7.18 -2.38
N VAL A 52 3.56 -6.77 -3.21
CA VAL A 52 2.97 -7.61 -4.27
C VAL A 52 2.88 -6.80 -5.57
N SER A 53 3.14 -7.44 -6.71
CA SER A 53 3.09 -6.79 -8.03
C SER A 53 2.60 -7.75 -9.11
N THR A 54 1.95 -7.17 -10.11
CA THR A 54 1.57 -7.89 -11.33
C THR A 54 2.80 -8.04 -12.22
N GLY A 55 3.12 -9.28 -12.59
CA GLY A 55 4.27 -9.54 -13.46
C GLY A 55 5.62 -9.58 -12.73
N ASP A 56 5.63 -9.54 -11.40
CA ASP A 56 6.84 -9.74 -10.61
C ASP A 56 7.51 -11.09 -10.97
N PRO A 57 8.84 -11.15 -11.13
CA PRO A 57 9.54 -12.39 -11.44
C PRO A 57 9.45 -13.42 -10.31
N GLU A 58 9.34 -12.99 -9.07
CA GLU A 58 9.24 -13.88 -7.91
C GLU A 58 7.78 -14.26 -7.62
N LYS A 59 7.49 -15.56 -7.63
CA LYS A 59 6.13 -16.10 -7.44
C LYS A 59 5.46 -15.67 -6.14
N SER A 60 6.22 -15.50 -5.08
CA SER A 60 5.71 -15.07 -3.77
C SER A 60 5.11 -13.66 -3.80
N HIS A 61 5.62 -12.79 -4.68
CA HIS A 61 5.14 -11.43 -4.87
C HIS A 61 4.03 -11.32 -5.90
N GLN A 62 3.88 -12.33 -6.76
CA GLN A 62 2.94 -12.25 -7.87
C GLN A 62 1.48 -12.14 -7.42
N ILE A 63 0.75 -11.28 -8.12
CA ILE A 63 -0.71 -11.18 -8.12
C ILE A 63 -1.21 -11.13 -9.56
N ARG A 64 -2.45 -11.58 -9.76
CA ARG A 64 -3.08 -11.47 -11.09
C ARG A 64 -3.50 -10.04 -11.37
N PRO A 65 -3.45 -9.56 -12.63
CA PRO A 65 -4.02 -8.26 -13.02
C PRO A 65 -5.54 -8.25 -12.84
N LEU A 66 -6.16 -7.06 -12.87
CA LEU A 66 -7.58 -6.93 -13.12
C LEU A 66 -7.83 -6.88 -14.63
N PHE A 67 -8.98 -7.34 -15.06
CA PHE A 67 -9.45 -7.20 -16.42
C PHE A 67 -10.57 -6.18 -16.47
N PHE A 68 -10.61 -5.36 -17.50
CA PHE A 68 -11.66 -4.39 -17.70
C PHE A 68 -12.27 -4.46 -19.10
N SER A 69 -13.55 -4.10 -19.20
CA SER A 69 -14.25 -3.83 -20.44
C SER A 69 -14.44 -2.32 -20.61
N GLY A 70 -14.71 -1.88 -21.84
CA GLY A 70 -14.89 -0.46 -22.11
C GLY A 70 -13.59 0.31 -22.31
N THR A 71 -13.54 1.57 -21.90
CA THR A 71 -12.40 2.45 -22.10
C THR A 71 -11.46 2.48 -20.90
N PRO A 72 -10.17 2.81 -21.09
CA PRO A 72 -9.22 3.01 -19.99
C PRO A 72 -9.71 4.05 -18.99
N GLU A 73 -10.33 5.14 -19.46
CA GLU A 73 -10.85 6.23 -18.64
C GLU A 73 -11.97 5.73 -17.71
N SER A 74 -12.85 4.85 -18.21
CA SER A 74 -13.89 4.23 -17.39
C SER A 74 -13.32 3.34 -16.31
N ALA A 75 -12.25 2.59 -16.62
CA ALA A 75 -11.54 1.74 -15.66
C ALA A 75 -10.84 2.58 -14.58
N LEU A 76 -10.17 3.69 -14.96
CA LEU A 76 -9.56 4.63 -14.02
C LEU A 76 -10.60 5.26 -13.10
N THR A 77 -11.71 5.75 -13.65
CA THR A 77 -12.81 6.35 -12.88
C THR A 77 -13.36 5.37 -11.86
N LYS A 78 -13.56 4.12 -12.26
CA LYS A 78 -14.03 3.04 -11.39
C LYS A 78 -13.05 2.76 -10.25
N LEU A 79 -11.75 2.68 -10.55
CA LEU A 79 -10.71 2.50 -9.53
C LEU A 79 -10.71 3.66 -8.53
N VAL A 80 -10.74 4.91 -9.01
CA VAL A 80 -10.78 6.10 -8.14
C VAL A 80 -12.00 6.08 -7.24
N LYS A 81 -13.18 5.75 -7.76
CA LYS A 81 -14.42 5.61 -7.00
C LYS A 81 -14.28 4.57 -5.88
N ILE A 82 -13.77 3.38 -6.19
CA ILE A 82 -13.58 2.30 -5.21
C ILE A 82 -12.57 2.73 -4.12
N LEU A 83 -11.44 3.28 -4.53
CA LEU A 83 -10.35 3.62 -3.62
C LEU A 83 -10.67 4.83 -2.74
N SER A 84 -11.47 5.79 -3.24
CA SER A 84 -11.94 6.93 -2.44
C SER A 84 -12.83 6.52 -1.26
N GLN A 85 -13.49 5.36 -1.35
CA GLN A 85 -14.30 4.79 -0.27
C GLN A 85 -13.48 3.97 0.74
N MET A 86 -12.22 3.70 0.45
CA MET A 86 -11.35 2.94 1.36
C MET A 86 -10.76 3.84 2.45
N PRO A 87 -10.88 3.46 3.72
CA PRO A 87 -10.37 4.28 4.81
C PRO A 87 -8.84 4.44 4.72
N ARG A 88 -8.36 5.65 5.05
CA ARG A 88 -6.93 5.99 5.10
C ARG A 88 -6.18 5.78 3.77
N THR A 89 -6.91 5.88 2.66
CA THR A 89 -6.40 5.79 1.29
C THR A 89 -6.53 7.16 0.65
N ARG A 90 -5.45 7.67 0.07
CA ARG A 90 -5.37 9.01 -0.52
C ARG A 90 -4.78 8.93 -1.91
N LEU A 91 -5.44 9.51 -2.90
CA LEU A 91 -4.88 9.72 -4.24
C LEU A 91 -3.71 10.72 -4.16
N VAL A 92 -2.56 10.34 -4.68
CA VAL A 92 -1.33 11.14 -4.73
C VAL A 92 -1.08 11.67 -6.13
N MET A 93 -1.29 10.80 -7.12
CA MET A 93 -1.05 11.14 -8.53
C MET A 93 -2.02 10.40 -9.43
N GLN A 94 -2.52 11.12 -10.42
CA GLN A 94 -3.20 10.58 -11.60
C GLN A 94 -2.58 11.23 -12.82
N LYS A 95 -2.01 10.42 -13.70
CA LYS A 95 -1.41 10.89 -14.95
C LYS A 95 -1.58 9.83 -16.03
N ASP A 96 -2.14 10.20 -17.16
CA ASP A 96 -2.41 9.28 -18.26
C ASP A 96 -3.16 8.03 -17.76
N ASN A 97 -2.63 6.85 -17.99
CA ASN A 97 -3.18 5.58 -17.55
C ASN A 97 -2.65 5.10 -16.18
N TYR A 98 -2.02 5.96 -15.41
CA TYR A 98 -1.38 5.63 -14.13
C TYR A 98 -2.07 6.31 -12.96
N LEU A 99 -2.24 5.55 -11.86
CA LEU A 99 -2.72 6.04 -10.57
C LEU A 99 -1.74 5.64 -9.47
N HIS A 100 -1.47 6.57 -8.55
CA HIS A 100 -0.74 6.31 -7.34
C HIS A 100 -1.55 6.76 -6.12
N PHE A 101 -1.74 5.86 -5.18
CA PHE A 101 -2.37 6.10 -3.89
C PHE A 101 -1.41 5.81 -2.75
N GLU A 102 -1.54 6.54 -1.64
CA GLU A 102 -0.97 6.17 -0.36
C GLU A 102 -2.03 5.54 0.53
N CYS A 103 -1.68 4.41 1.16
CA CYS A 103 -2.49 3.74 2.16
C CYS A 103 -1.78 3.80 3.51
N ARG A 104 -2.49 4.23 4.59
CA ARG A 104 -1.87 4.38 5.92
C ARG A 104 -2.39 3.34 6.91
N SER A 105 -1.51 2.75 7.69
CA SER A 105 -1.91 1.86 8.77
C SER A 105 -2.63 2.64 9.88
N ARG A 106 -3.51 1.95 10.63
CA ARG A 106 -4.37 2.61 11.61
C ARG A 106 -3.61 3.16 12.82
N ILE A 107 -2.64 2.42 13.32
CA ILE A 107 -1.97 2.72 14.59
C ILE A 107 -0.66 3.45 14.33
N PHE A 108 0.26 2.82 13.61
CA PHE A 108 1.62 3.32 13.42
C PHE A 108 1.76 4.33 12.26
N GLN A 109 0.69 4.53 11.48
CA GLN A 109 0.68 5.44 10.33
C GLN A 109 1.73 5.08 9.26
N PHE A 110 2.16 3.80 9.20
CA PHE A 110 3.02 3.32 8.13
C PHE A 110 2.34 3.55 6.78
N VAL A 111 3.15 3.92 5.81
CA VAL A 111 2.67 4.23 4.46
C VAL A 111 3.01 3.09 3.53
N ASP A 112 1.99 2.63 2.81
CA ASP A 112 2.14 1.73 1.67
C ASP A 112 1.81 2.50 0.39
N ASP A 113 2.62 2.31 -0.65
CA ASP A 113 2.34 2.78 -1.99
C ASP A 113 1.47 1.76 -2.72
N LEU A 114 0.40 2.24 -3.35
CA LEU A 114 -0.52 1.45 -4.13
C LEU A 114 -0.62 2.07 -5.53
N GLU A 115 -0.14 1.34 -6.53
CA GLU A 115 -0.01 1.80 -7.90
C GLU A 115 -0.88 0.97 -8.83
N PHE A 116 -1.43 1.62 -9.86
CA PHE A 116 -2.17 1.00 -10.93
C PHE A 116 -1.70 1.54 -12.26
N TYR A 117 -1.56 0.66 -13.23
CA TYR A 117 -1.36 1.02 -14.63
C TYR A 117 -2.41 0.31 -15.49
N VAL A 118 -3.23 1.09 -16.16
CA VAL A 118 -4.26 0.60 -17.08
C VAL A 118 -3.64 0.42 -18.45
N ASP A 119 -3.47 -0.83 -18.86
CA ASP A 119 -2.97 -1.18 -20.20
C ASP A 119 -4.13 -1.26 -21.18
N PRO A 120 -4.26 -0.30 -22.12
CA PRO A 120 -5.38 -0.26 -23.06
C PRO A 120 -5.31 -1.36 -24.13
N GLN A 121 -4.11 -1.86 -24.44
CA GLN A 121 -3.92 -2.90 -25.46
C GLN A 121 -4.24 -4.27 -24.89
N ALA A 122 -3.70 -4.61 -23.74
CA ALA A 122 -3.95 -5.89 -23.07
C ALA A 122 -5.32 -5.94 -22.38
N LYS A 123 -6.03 -4.80 -22.22
CA LYS A 123 -7.28 -4.69 -21.43
C LYS A 123 -7.11 -5.16 -19.99
N THR A 124 -5.96 -4.89 -19.42
CA THR A 124 -5.60 -5.25 -18.06
C THR A 124 -5.23 -4.04 -17.21
N ILE A 125 -5.35 -4.19 -15.90
CA ILE A 125 -4.84 -3.22 -14.94
C ILE A 125 -3.75 -3.92 -14.15
N GLN A 126 -2.53 -3.47 -14.35
CA GLN A 126 -1.39 -3.87 -13.53
C GLN A 126 -1.50 -3.19 -12.16
N ILE A 127 -1.06 -3.88 -11.12
CA ILE A 127 -1.16 -3.41 -9.74
C ILE A 127 0.17 -3.68 -9.05
N ARG A 128 0.63 -2.72 -8.24
CA ARG A 128 1.70 -2.89 -7.27
C ARG A 128 1.26 -2.32 -5.94
N SER A 129 1.51 -3.05 -4.86
CA SER A 129 1.25 -2.57 -3.50
C SER A 129 2.43 -2.93 -2.61
N ALA A 130 3.13 -1.91 -2.08
CA ALA A 130 4.40 -2.08 -1.38
C ALA A 130 4.47 -1.20 -0.14
N SER A 131 4.97 -1.75 0.97
CA SER A 131 5.24 -0.97 2.17
C SER A 131 6.56 -0.22 2.04
N ARG A 132 6.59 1.07 2.44
CA ARG A 132 7.81 1.90 2.43
C ARG A 132 8.81 1.47 3.48
N VAL A 133 8.36 0.85 4.56
CA VAL A 133 9.18 0.46 5.71
C VAL A 133 8.81 -0.93 6.22
N GLY A 134 9.77 -1.57 6.86
CA GLY A 134 9.57 -2.90 7.47
C GLY A 134 9.89 -4.04 6.51
N TYR A 135 10.32 -5.17 7.08
CA TYR A 135 10.65 -6.36 6.32
C TYR A 135 9.38 -7.12 5.87
N SER A 136 8.37 -7.20 6.73
CA SER A 136 7.12 -7.90 6.44
C SER A 136 5.90 -7.03 6.76
N ASP A 137 4.87 -7.13 5.91
CA ASP A 137 3.57 -6.47 6.08
C ASP A 137 2.48 -7.43 6.59
N PHE A 138 2.82 -8.67 6.94
CA PHE A 138 1.87 -9.72 7.35
C PHE A 138 0.75 -9.98 6.32
N GLY A 139 1.04 -9.77 5.03
CA GLY A 139 0.12 -9.95 3.91
C GLY A 139 -0.94 -8.86 3.75
N VAL A 140 -0.73 -7.70 4.36
CA VAL A 140 -1.68 -6.55 4.26
C VAL A 140 -1.80 -6.06 2.82
N ASN A 141 -0.69 -5.95 2.09
CA ASN A 141 -0.70 -5.51 0.69
C ASN A 141 -1.50 -6.47 -0.19
N ARG A 142 -1.29 -7.78 -0.06
CA ARG A 142 -2.05 -8.80 -0.81
C ARG A 142 -3.55 -8.76 -0.48
N LYS A 143 -3.90 -8.71 0.80
CA LYS A 143 -5.32 -8.61 1.25
C LYS A 143 -5.99 -7.34 0.72
N ARG A 144 -5.27 -6.22 0.66
CA ARG A 144 -5.75 -4.96 0.08
C ARG A 144 -6.10 -5.14 -1.38
N VAL A 145 -5.18 -5.69 -2.18
CA VAL A 145 -5.41 -5.92 -3.61
C VAL A 145 -6.60 -6.84 -3.85
N GLU A 146 -6.74 -7.93 -3.10
CA GLU A 146 -7.87 -8.84 -3.26
C GLU A 146 -9.21 -8.18 -2.87
N LYS A 147 -9.22 -7.30 -1.88
CA LYS A 147 -10.41 -6.49 -1.55
C LYS A 147 -10.78 -5.55 -2.70
N ILE A 148 -9.79 -4.89 -3.31
CA ILE A 148 -10.00 -4.01 -4.47
C ILE A 148 -10.52 -4.82 -5.66
N ARG A 149 -9.93 -5.99 -5.92
CA ARG A 149 -10.38 -6.92 -6.96
C ARG A 149 -11.84 -7.27 -6.80
N SER A 150 -12.24 -7.67 -5.58
CA SER A 150 -13.63 -8.05 -5.28
C SER A 150 -14.59 -6.88 -5.49
N ALA A 151 -14.21 -5.66 -5.13
CA ALA A 151 -15.01 -4.47 -5.36
C ALA A 151 -15.09 -4.13 -6.86
N PHE A 152 -13.97 -4.24 -7.56
CA PHE A 152 -13.89 -3.95 -8.99
C PHE A 152 -14.75 -4.90 -9.84
N VAL A 153 -14.83 -6.17 -9.48
CA VAL A 153 -15.69 -7.14 -10.18
C VAL A 153 -17.19 -6.92 -9.90
N LYS A 154 -17.54 -6.52 -8.67
CA LYS A 154 -18.94 -6.31 -8.29
C LYS A 154 -19.62 -5.10 -8.92
N ASP A 155 -18.86 -4.08 -9.26
CA ASP A 155 -19.34 -2.80 -9.82
C ASP A 155 -19.42 -2.86 -11.37
N GLY A 156 -19.28 -4.06 -11.99
CA GLY A 156 -19.24 -4.33 -13.43
C GLY A 156 -20.50 -4.96 -13.99
#